data_4d2269662ff1eef5cca5ba40eb6cdd23
#
_entry.id   4d2269662ff1eef5cca5ba40eb6cdd23
#
_cell.length_a   1.000
_cell.length_b   1.000
_cell.length_c   1.000
_cell.angle_alpha   90.00
_cell.angle_beta   90.00
_cell.angle_gamma   90.00
#
_symmetry.space_group_name_H-M   'P 1'
#
loop_
_entity.id
_entity.type
_entity.pdbx_description
1 polymer ?
#
loop_
_entity_poly.entity_id
_entity_poly.type
_entity_poly.pdbx_seq_one_letter_code
_entity_poly.pdbx_strand_id
1 'polypeptide(L)'
;PPPTVAERCHAAILMNNISQALTQSHTDPGTMQRAIAWAMKGLDLVSLTSFRAGFLSDMPSEERDWLLQFSGLDPQRIGGVAKTVEAESDMRLAHVKQQCLGTQFVLLYNLGMFYSMQNDKATARTLFRRAMRQADRMQLRDARSQCARAIARLDRDGDAQT
;
A
#
# COMPACT_ATOMS: atom_id res chain seq x y z
N PRO A 1 -1.73 -15.20 -17.61
CA PRO A 1 -0.54 -14.91 -16.81
C PRO A 1 -0.91 -14.25 -15.48
N PRO A 2 -0.11 -14.42 -14.42
CA PRO A 2 -0.37 -13.76 -13.15
C PRO A 2 -0.28 -12.22 -13.32
N PRO A 3 -1.02 -11.42 -12.54
CA PRO A 3 -0.96 -9.97 -12.63
C PRO A 3 0.42 -9.44 -12.22
N THR A 4 0.87 -8.42 -12.92
CA THR A 4 2.12 -7.72 -12.64
C THR A 4 2.03 -6.93 -11.32
N VAL A 5 3.18 -6.49 -10.79
CA VAL A 5 3.24 -5.63 -9.60
C VAL A 5 2.44 -4.33 -9.82
N ALA A 6 2.59 -3.70 -10.98
CA ALA A 6 1.87 -2.47 -11.32
C ALA A 6 0.35 -2.70 -11.37
N GLU A 7 -0.10 -3.78 -11.98
CA GLU A 7 -1.54 -4.14 -12.03
C GLU A 7 -2.10 -4.41 -10.66
N ARG A 8 -1.37 -5.09 -9.79
CA ARG A 8 -1.76 -5.31 -8.38
C ARG A 8 -1.86 -3.99 -7.61
N CYS A 9 -0.90 -3.08 -7.79
CA CYS A 9 -0.95 -1.76 -7.15
C CYS A 9 -2.16 -0.95 -7.63
N HIS A 10 -2.45 -0.94 -8.94
CA HIS A 10 -3.64 -0.28 -9.48
C HIS A 10 -4.93 -0.91 -8.94
N ALA A 11 -5.03 -2.23 -8.91
CA ALA A 11 -6.19 -2.92 -8.35
C ALA A 11 -6.36 -2.59 -6.85
N ALA A 12 -5.28 -2.54 -6.10
CA ALA A 12 -5.32 -2.17 -4.68
C ALA A 12 -5.80 -0.72 -4.46
N ILE A 13 -5.38 0.22 -5.31
CA ILE A 13 -5.86 1.60 -5.29
C ILE A 13 -7.37 1.65 -5.57
N LEU A 14 -7.85 0.92 -6.58
CA LEU A 14 -9.28 0.83 -6.86
C LEU A 14 -10.07 0.26 -5.69
N MET A 15 -9.57 -0.79 -5.05
CA MET A 15 -10.20 -1.40 -3.87
C MET A 15 -10.23 -0.42 -2.69
N ASN A 16 -9.18 0.36 -2.49
CA ASN A 16 -9.16 1.44 -1.51
C ASN A 16 -10.23 2.50 -1.80
N ASN A 17 -10.35 2.93 -3.05
CA ASN A 17 -11.34 3.93 -3.45
C ASN A 17 -12.76 3.41 -3.27
N ILE A 18 -13.03 2.14 -3.59
CA ILE A 18 -14.32 1.50 -3.33
C ILE A 18 -14.62 1.48 -1.82
N SER A 19 -13.64 1.10 -1.00
CA SER A 19 -13.81 1.05 0.45
C SER A 19 -14.14 2.43 1.03
N GLN A 20 -13.48 3.48 0.57
CA GLN A 20 -13.76 4.85 0.99
C GLN A 20 -15.13 5.34 0.52
N ALA A 21 -15.50 5.07 -0.73
CA ALA A 21 -16.79 5.46 -1.27
C ALA A 21 -17.95 4.82 -0.47
N LEU A 22 -17.80 3.57 -0.07
CA LEU A 22 -18.79 2.88 0.79
C LEU A 22 -18.96 3.60 2.13
N THR A 23 -17.88 4.01 2.78
CA THR A 23 -17.94 4.69 4.09
C THR A 23 -18.45 6.13 4.02
N GLN A 24 -18.31 6.80 2.87
CA GLN A 24 -18.87 8.13 2.65
C GLN A 24 -20.37 8.10 2.45
N SER A 25 -20.90 7.03 1.86
CA SER A 25 -22.32 6.92 1.53
C SER A 25 -23.17 6.46 2.72
N HIS A 26 -22.66 5.52 3.50
CA HIS A 26 -23.40 4.90 4.62
C HIS A 26 -22.44 4.45 5.72
N THR A 27 -22.86 4.63 6.97
CA THR A 27 -22.09 4.24 8.15
C THR A 27 -22.70 3.03 8.89
N ASP A 28 -23.65 2.34 8.26
CA ASP A 28 -24.23 1.13 8.84
C ASP A 28 -23.20 0.00 8.97
N PRO A 29 -23.36 -0.93 9.94
CA PRO A 29 -22.37 -1.98 10.19
C PRO A 29 -22.11 -2.87 8.99
N GLY A 30 -23.09 -3.18 8.18
CA GLY A 30 -22.96 -4.02 7.00
C GLY A 30 -22.11 -3.36 5.91
N THR A 31 -22.33 -2.09 5.65
CA THR A 31 -21.55 -1.30 4.71
C THR A 31 -20.11 -1.13 5.18
N MET A 32 -19.91 -0.91 6.49
CA MET A 32 -18.57 -0.83 7.09
C MET A 32 -17.81 -2.14 6.94
N GLN A 33 -18.44 -3.29 7.15
CA GLN A 33 -17.80 -4.59 6.94
C GLN A 33 -17.40 -4.81 5.48
N ARG A 34 -18.23 -4.38 4.54
CA ARG A 34 -17.90 -4.43 3.10
C ARG A 34 -16.71 -3.54 2.75
N ALA A 35 -16.66 -2.33 3.32
CA ALA A 35 -15.54 -1.42 3.14
C ALA A 35 -14.23 -2.03 3.67
N ILE A 36 -14.26 -2.63 4.85
CA ILE A 36 -13.13 -3.34 5.43
C ILE A 36 -12.70 -4.50 4.53
N ALA A 37 -13.65 -5.30 4.03
CA ALA A 37 -13.33 -6.43 3.15
C ALA A 37 -12.64 -5.98 1.85
N TRP A 38 -13.06 -4.89 1.24
CA TRP A 38 -12.40 -4.32 0.06
C TRP A 38 -10.99 -3.81 0.38
N ALA A 39 -10.83 -3.10 1.49
CA ALA A 39 -9.51 -2.60 1.91
C ALA A 39 -8.55 -3.76 2.25
N MET A 40 -9.03 -4.82 2.89
CA MET A 40 -8.23 -6.02 3.18
C MET A 40 -7.77 -6.73 1.91
N LYS A 41 -8.64 -6.87 0.90
CA LYS A 41 -8.26 -7.42 -0.40
C LYS A 41 -7.18 -6.58 -1.08
N GLY A 42 -7.32 -5.26 -1.05
CA GLY A 42 -6.31 -4.36 -1.58
C GLY A 42 -4.96 -4.51 -0.87
N LEU A 43 -4.99 -4.62 0.45
CA LEU A 43 -3.78 -4.82 1.25
C LEU A 43 -3.09 -6.15 0.93
N ASP A 44 -3.86 -7.23 0.77
CA ASP A 44 -3.32 -8.55 0.40
C ASP A 44 -2.61 -8.50 -0.95
N LEU A 45 -3.18 -7.80 -1.93
CA LEU A 45 -2.56 -7.65 -3.25
C LEU A 45 -1.19 -6.98 -3.21
N VAL A 46 -1.02 -5.94 -2.40
CA VAL A 46 0.26 -5.22 -2.28
C VAL A 46 1.21 -5.86 -1.27
N SER A 47 0.72 -6.65 -0.33
CA SER A 47 1.55 -7.38 0.64
C SER A 47 2.30 -8.55 0.00
N LEU A 48 1.69 -9.20 -0.99
CA LEU A 48 2.30 -10.30 -1.75
C LEU A 48 3.49 -9.83 -2.60
N THR A 49 3.58 -8.56 -2.90
CA THR A 49 4.71 -7.96 -3.64
C THR A 49 5.90 -7.71 -2.73
N SER A 50 6.04 -8.44 -1.67
CA SER A 50 7.05 -8.35 -0.63
C SER A 50 8.23 -7.44 -0.98
N PHE A 51 8.18 -6.22 -0.52
CA PHE A 51 9.27 -5.24 -0.65
C PHE A 51 10.43 -5.63 0.29
N ARG A 52 10.81 -6.91 0.26
CA ARG A 52 11.97 -7.44 0.96
C ARG A 52 13.24 -6.98 0.26
N ALA A 53 14.35 -7.02 0.99
CA ALA A 53 15.66 -6.95 0.36
C ALA A 53 15.72 -8.01 -0.74
N GLY A 54 16.01 -7.63 -1.99
CA GLY A 54 15.94 -8.55 -3.12
C GLY A 54 14.67 -8.45 -3.98
N PHE A 55 13.89 -7.38 -3.83
CA PHE A 55 12.66 -7.15 -4.59
C PHE A 55 12.77 -7.47 -6.09
N LEU A 56 13.91 -7.17 -6.71
CA LEU A 56 14.19 -7.48 -8.11
C LEU A 56 14.48 -8.95 -8.35
N SER A 57 15.17 -9.61 -7.41
CA SER A 57 15.49 -11.03 -7.52
C SER A 57 14.29 -11.92 -7.21
N ASP A 58 13.37 -11.42 -6.36
CA ASP A 58 12.15 -12.12 -5.98
C ASP A 58 11.00 -11.87 -6.96
N MET A 59 11.18 -10.94 -7.90
CA MET A 59 10.20 -10.65 -8.92
C MET A 59 10.23 -11.74 -9.99
N PRO A 60 9.08 -12.30 -10.39
CA PRO A 60 9.01 -13.22 -11.53
C PRO A 60 9.66 -12.60 -12.75
N SER A 61 10.39 -13.41 -13.53
CA SER A 61 11.08 -12.93 -14.74
C SER A 61 10.14 -12.19 -15.70
N GLU A 62 8.90 -12.66 -15.82
CA GLU A 62 7.86 -12.07 -16.65
C GLU A 62 7.47 -10.65 -16.19
N GLU A 63 7.36 -10.42 -14.87
CA GLU A 63 7.08 -9.08 -14.31
C GLU A 63 8.27 -8.14 -14.53
N ARG A 64 9.49 -8.66 -14.42
CA ARG A 64 10.72 -7.91 -14.68
C ARG A 64 10.80 -7.53 -16.16
N ASP A 65 10.54 -8.49 -17.03
CA ASP A 65 10.56 -8.29 -18.49
C ASP A 65 9.46 -7.30 -18.91
N TRP A 66 8.28 -7.39 -18.29
CA TRP A 66 7.20 -6.44 -18.53
C TRP A 66 7.59 -5.00 -18.11
N LEU A 67 8.19 -4.84 -16.93
CA LEU A 67 8.69 -3.53 -16.48
C LEU A 67 9.75 -2.96 -17.43
N LEU A 68 10.64 -3.82 -17.95
CA LEU A 68 11.64 -3.44 -18.95
C LEU A 68 10.99 -3.05 -20.29
N GLN A 69 9.97 -3.79 -20.74
CA GLN A 69 9.23 -3.49 -21.98
C GLN A 69 8.37 -2.23 -21.82
N PHE A 70 7.70 -2.04 -20.68
CA PHE A 70 6.92 -0.83 -20.40
C PHE A 70 7.81 0.41 -20.37
N SER A 71 9.11 0.23 -20.09
CA SER A 71 10.09 1.30 -20.20
C SER A 71 10.38 1.73 -21.66
N GLY A 72 9.85 1.03 -22.65
CA GLY A 72 10.12 1.27 -24.06
C GLY A 72 11.53 0.83 -24.50
N LEU A 73 12.17 0.01 -23.69
CA LEU A 73 13.54 -0.45 -23.86
C LEU A 73 13.54 -1.93 -24.22
N ASP A 74 13.86 -2.22 -25.46
CA ASP A 74 14.05 -3.60 -25.92
C ASP A 74 15.38 -4.14 -25.37
N PRO A 75 15.36 -5.18 -24.50
CA PRO A 75 16.57 -5.75 -23.93
C PRO A 75 17.56 -6.24 -24.98
N GLN A 76 17.08 -6.58 -26.18
CA GLN A 76 17.92 -7.09 -27.28
C GLN A 76 18.62 -5.98 -28.07
N ARG A 77 18.16 -4.73 -27.97
CA ARG A 77 18.78 -3.58 -28.64
C ARG A 77 19.90 -2.90 -27.84
N ILE A 78 20.22 -3.39 -26.65
CA ILE A 78 20.99 -2.68 -25.63
C ILE A 78 22.45 -3.13 -25.55
N GLY A 79 23.05 -3.58 -26.60
CA GLY A 79 24.50 -3.91 -26.61
C GLY A 79 25.45 -2.71 -26.39
N GLY A 80 24.95 -1.45 -26.41
CA GLY A 80 25.80 -0.25 -26.32
C GLY A 80 25.36 0.80 -25.28
N VAL A 81 24.17 0.68 -24.67
CA VAL A 81 23.57 1.71 -23.80
C VAL A 81 23.17 1.13 -22.43
N ALA A 82 23.76 0.01 -22.05
CA ALA A 82 23.39 -0.78 -20.87
C ALA A 82 23.33 0.04 -19.57
N LYS A 83 24.22 0.99 -19.36
CA LYS A 83 24.26 1.77 -18.11
C LYS A 83 23.11 2.78 -17.95
N THR A 84 22.68 3.44 -19.03
CA THR A 84 21.57 4.38 -19.01
C THR A 84 20.23 3.65 -18.88
N VAL A 85 20.13 2.49 -19.45
CA VAL A 85 18.94 1.64 -19.43
C VAL A 85 18.73 1.01 -18.08
N GLU A 86 19.80 0.49 -17.47
CA GLU A 86 19.73 -0.01 -16.08
C GLU A 86 19.30 1.10 -15.13
N ALA A 87 19.85 2.32 -15.27
CA ALA A 87 19.48 3.46 -14.43
C ALA A 87 18.00 3.86 -14.61
N GLU A 88 17.47 3.90 -15.84
CA GLU A 88 16.06 4.20 -16.09
C GLU A 88 15.14 3.07 -15.63
N SER A 89 15.54 1.83 -15.81
CA SER A 89 14.83 0.65 -15.31
C SER A 89 14.78 0.66 -13.77
N ASP A 90 15.90 0.93 -13.12
CA ASP A 90 16.01 1.06 -11.67
C ASP A 90 15.14 2.21 -11.13
N MET A 91 15.11 3.35 -11.82
CA MET A 91 14.25 4.49 -11.46
C MET A 91 12.77 4.13 -11.57
N ARG A 92 12.34 3.40 -12.59
CA ARG A 92 10.94 2.98 -12.76
C ARG A 92 10.53 1.94 -11.73
N LEU A 93 11.40 0.98 -11.45
CA LEU A 93 11.19 0.02 -10.37
C LEU A 93 11.10 0.70 -9.01
N ALA A 94 11.95 1.68 -8.75
CA ALA A 94 11.88 2.49 -7.54
C ALA A 94 10.54 3.25 -7.48
N HIS A 95 10.05 3.79 -8.60
CA HIS A 95 8.75 4.46 -8.67
C HIS A 95 7.58 3.51 -8.38
N VAL A 96 7.55 2.34 -9.02
CA VAL A 96 6.50 1.32 -8.77
C VAL A 96 6.55 0.85 -7.33
N LYS A 97 7.74 0.58 -6.80
CA LYS A 97 7.93 0.23 -5.39
C LYS A 97 7.38 1.32 -4.47
N GLN A 98 7.70 2.58 -4.73
CA GLN A 98 7.23 3.71 -3.95
C GLN A 98 5.70 3.84 -4.01
N GLN A 99 5.12 3.65 -5.18
CA GLN A 99 3.67 3.63 -5.36
C GLN A 99 3.00 2.53 -4.52
N CYS A 100 3.53 1.32 -4.57
CA CYS A 100 2.98 0.20 -3.80
C CYS A 100 3.15 0.40 -2.29
N LEU A 101 4.28 0.93 -1.83
CA LEU A 101 4.48 1.28 -0.43
C LEU A 101 3.49 2.37 0.03
N GLY A 102 3.26 3.38 -0.80
CA GLY A 102 2.27 4.42 -0.54
C GLY A 102 0.84 3.88 -0.47
N THR A 103 0.47 3.00 -1.40
CA THR A 103 -0.83 2.32 -1.40
C THR A 103 -1.01 1.46 -0.16
N GLN A 104 0.01 0.71 0.24
CA GLN A 104 0.01 -0.09 1.45
C GLN A 104 -0.19 0.78 2.71
N PHE A 105 0.49 1.92 2.79
CA PHE A 105 0.30 2.89 3.87
C PHE A 105 -1.15 3.37 3.96
N VAL A 106 -1.72 3.82 2.83
CA VAL A 106 -3.09 4.34 2.78
C VAL A 106 -4.10 3.29 3.20
N LEU A 107 -3.95 2.05 2.72
CA LEU A 107 -4.82 0.94 3.09
C LEU A 107 -4.74 0.60 4.58
N LEU A 108 -3.54 0.55 5.15
CA LEU A 108 -3.34 0.31 6.58
C LEU A 108 -3.97 1.42 7.42
N TYR A 109 -3.78 2.67 7.02
CA TYR A 109 -4.37 3.82 7.72
C TYR A 109 -5.89 3.81 7.67
N ASN A 110 -6.47 3.60 6.48
CA ASN A 110 -7.92 3.55 6.30
C ASN A 110 -8.55 2.38 7.06
N LEU A 111 -7.92 1.20 7.05
CA LEU A 111 -8.35 0.08 7.88
C LEU A 111 -8.34 0.43 9.37
N GLY A 112 -7.29 1.10 9.84
CA GLY A 112 -7.24 1.60 11.21
C GLY A 112 -8.41 2.54 11.54
N MET A 113 -8.74 3.44 10.62
CA MET A 113 -9.90 4.32 10.75
C MET A 113 -11.22 3.54 10.79
N PHE A 114 -11.41 2.56 9.91
CA PHE A 114 -12.65 1.77 9.86
C PHE A 114 -12.85 0.94 11.14
N TYR A 115 -11.81 0.30 11.65
CA TYR A 115 -11.88 -0.42 12.92
C TYR A 115 -12.09 0.51 14.12
N SER A 116 -11.51 1.71 14.10
CA SER A 116 -11.78 2.74 15.09
C SER A 116 -13.26 3.15 15.10
N MET A 117 -13.86 3.33 13.92
CA MET A 117 -15.31 3.63 13.80
C MET A 117 -16.20 2.50 14.31
N GLN A 118 -15.74 1.26 14.25
CA GLN A 118 -16.43 0.10 14.85
C GLN A 118 -16.13 -0.09 16.33
N ASN A 119 -15.40 0.82 16.96
CA ASN A 119 -14.96 0.74 18.35
C ASN A 119 -14.01 -0.44 18.66
N ASP A 120 -13.39 -1.02 17.64
CA ASP A 120 -12.32 -2.00 17.81
C ASP A 120 -10.96 -1.29 17.90
N LYS A 121 -10.70 -0.71 19.07
CA LYS A 121 -9.52 0.10 19.34
C LYS A 121 -8.22 -0.69 19.28
N ALA A 122 -8.24 -1.96 19.68
CA ALA A 122 -7.06 -2.82 19.69
C ALA A 122 -6.57 -3.08 18.28
N THR A 123 -7.47 -3.49 17.38
CA THR A 123 -7.15 -3.71 15.95
C THR A 123 -6.74 -2.40 15.26
N ALA A 124 -7.47 -1.32 15.51
CA ALA A 124 -7.16 0.00 14.98
C ALA A 124 -5.74 0.45 15.37
N ARG A 125 -5.37 0.31 16.64
CA ARG A 125 -4.02 0.64 17.13
C ARG A 125 -2.93 -0.17 16.42
N THR A 126 -3.14 -1.46 16.25
CA THR A 126 -2.20 -2.34 15.54
C THR A 126 -2.00 -1.88 14.10
N LEU A 127 -3.08 -1.54 13.39
CA LEU A 127 -3.04 -1.08 12.01
C LEU A 127 -2.35 0.29 11.88
N PHE A 128 -2.65 1.24 12.77
CA PHE A 128 -1.96 2.53 12.78
C PHE A 128 -0.46 2.40 13.07
N ARG A 129 -0.06 1.48 13.95
CA ARG A 129 1.36 1.19 14.20
C ARG A 129 2.05 0.58 12.98
N ARG A 130 1.36 -0.30 12.25
CA ARG A 130 1.87 -0.83 10.98
C ARG A 130 2.00 0.26 9.93
N ALA A 131 1.00 1.12 9.79
CA ALA A 131 1.05 2.28 8.90
C ALA A 131 2.19 3.23 9.26
N MET A 132 2.40 3.48 10.55
CA MET A 132 3.49 4.32 11.04
C MET A 132 4.87 3.75 10.68
N ARG A 133 5.08 2.43 10.84
CA ARG A 133 6.32 1.77 10.41
C ARG A 133 6.53 1.87 8.90
N GLN A 134 5.44 1.81 8.13
CA GLN A 134 5.50 1.99 6.68
C GLN A 134 5.88 3.42 6.30
N ALA A 135 5.32 4.41 6.99
CA ALA A 135 5.69 5.83 6.82
C ALA A 135 7.16 6.08 7.16
N ASP A 136 7.68 5.43 8.21
CA ASP A 136 9.10 5.49 8.57
C ASP A 136 10.00 4.94 7.45
N ARG A 137 9.63 3.80 6.86
CA ARG A 137 10.36 3.22 5.71
C ARG A 137 10.38 4.13 4.50
N MET A 138 9.33 4.91 4.29
CA MET A 138 9.19 5.86 3.21
C MET A 138 9.75 7.25 3.56
N GLN A 139 10.20 7.45 4.78
CA GLN A 139 10.68 8.73 5.31
C GLN A 139 9.63 9.86 5.24
N LEU A 140 8.36 9.52 5.38
CA LEU A 140 7.22 10.43 5.34
C LEU A 140 6.86 10.90 6.75
N ARG A 141 7.43 12.02 7.20
CA ARG A 141 7.23 12.56 8.55
C ARG A 141 5.78 12.93 8.85
N ASP A 142 5.09 13.54 7.89
CA ASP A 142 3.69 13.97 8.07
C ASP A 142 2.76 12.77 8.18
N ALA A 143 2.96 11.74 7.37
CA ALA A 143 2.21 10.49 7.44
C ALA A 143 2.44 9.77 8.78
N ARG A 144 3.68 9.74 9.25
CA ARG A 144 4.02 9.20 10.59
C ARG A 144 3.31 9.96 11.70
N SER A 145 3.35 11.29 11.65
CA SER A 145 2.68 12.16 12.63
C SER A 145 1.16 11.97 12.61
N GLN A 146 0.57 11.75 11.45
CA GLN A 146 -0.85 11.45 11.28
C GLN A 146 -1.24 10.15 11.99
N CYS A 147 -0.45 9.10 11.85
CA CYS A 147 -0.65 7.84 12.57
C CYS A 147 -0.51 8.00 14.08
N ALA A 148 0.50 8.74 14.54
CA ALA A 148 0.72 9.01 15.96
C ALA A 148 -0.47 9.76 16.58
N ARG A 149 -1.02 10.74 15.88
CA ARG A 149 -2.24 11.46 16.31
C ARG A 149 -3.47 10.55 16.37
N ALA A 150 -3.61 9.64 15.40
CA ALA A 150 -4.70 8.68 15.40
C ALA A 150 -4.63 7.73 16.61
N ILE A 151 -3.44 7.23 16.93
CA ILE A 151 -3.20 6.39 18.12
C ILE A 151 -3.52 7.16 19.40
N ALA A 152 -3.06 8.41 19.52
CA ALA A 152 -3.32 9.26 20.69
C ALA A 152 -4.82 9.55 20.88
N ARG A 153 -5.60 9.64 19.82
CA ARG A 153 -7.07 9.76 19.92
C ARG A 153 -7.70 8.51 20.51
N LEU A 154 -7.27 7.31 20.06
CA LEU A 154 -7.78 6.04 20.60
C LEU A 154 -7.52 5.93 22.10
N ASP A 155 -6.38 6.40 22.58
CA ASP A 155 -6.01 6.35 23.99
C ASP A 155 -6.89 7.30 24.82
N ARG A 156 -7.10 8.54 24.37
CA ARG A 156 -7.99 9.51 25.05
C ARG A 156 -9.43 9.06 25.15
N ASP A 157 -9.98 8.48 24.09
CA ASP A 157 -11.34 7.98 24.08
C ASP A 157 -11.52 6.73 24.97
N GLY A 158 -10.39 6.06 25.32
CA GLY A 158 -10.37 4.95 26.29
C GLY A 158 -10.52 5.43 27.74
N ASP A 159 -9.85 6.53 28.07
CA ASP A 159 -9.85 7.08 29.43
C ASP A 159 -11.18 7.78 29.78
N ALA A 160 -11.93 8.25 28.78
CA ALA A 160 -13.24 8.90 28.99
C ALA A 160 -14.39 7.92 29.29
N GLN A 161 -14.17 6.59 29.16
CA GLN A 161 -15.18 5.54 29.40
C GLN A 161 -14.95 4.77 30.72
N THR A 162 -13.91 5.11 31.48
CA THR A 162 -13.62 4.61 32.82
C THR A 162 -13.99 5.62 33.87
#